data_f8cbe8b03d191ec6830266989cd15905
#
_entry.id   f8cbe8b03d191ec6830266989cd15905
#
_cell.length_a   1.000
_cell.length_b   1.000
_cell.length_c   1.000
_cell.angle_alpha   90.00
_cell.angle_beta   90.00
_cell.angle_gamma   90.00
#
_symmetry.space_group_name_H-M   'P 1'
#
loop_
_entity.id
_entity.type
_entity.pdbx_description
1 polymer ?
#
loop_
_entity_poly.entity_id
_entity_poly.type
_entity_poly.pdbx_seq_one_letter_code
_entity_poly.pdbx_strand_id
1 'polypeptide(L)'
;TVATAAGFSILVMAENAGSSGTYNLSGGTLNAETVFVGDSDQAFFHHSGTGTHNVNDLALGIYKNSGEHGQGTHNLRGGTLNSGYVTVGNAGTGTFNQIGGDHNNSGGIVIANIGGSSGTYNLQGGVLNSTTIYVNGRGTGGDGTLLYSGGDLKANIENRGYVELSGAGVR
;
A
#
# COMPACT_ATOMS: atom_id res chain seq x y z
N THR A 1 -16.26 0.16 15.32
CA THR A 1 -15.22 -0.25 16.30
C THR A 1 -15.04 -1.75 16.17
N VAL A 2 -13.97 -2.18 15.53
CA VAL A 2 -13.58 -3.59 15.57
C VAL A 2 -12.86 -3.80 16.90
N ALA A 3 -13.53 -4.46 17.84
CA ALA A 3 -12.94 -4.83 19.13
C ALA A 3 -12.07 -6.07 18.92
N THR A 4 -10.77 -5.93 19.10
CA THR A 4 -9.85 -7.06 19.07
C THR A 4 -9.76 -7.73 20.44
N ALA A 5 -10.32 -8.93 20.56
CA ALA A 5 -9.78 -9.91 21.50
C ALA A 5 -8.38 -10.32 21.01
N ALA A 6 -7.48 -10.71 21.91
CA ALA A 6 -6.13 -11.16 21.59
C ALA A 6 -6.19 -12.32 20.54
N GLY A 7 -6.00 -11.97 19.28
CA GLY A 7 -6.08 -12.84 18.11
C GLY A 7 -5.77 -12.02 16.86
N PHE A 8 -5.22 -12.64 15.85
CA PHE A 8 -4.89 -12.00 14.58
C PHE A 8 -6.13 -11.32 13.99
N SER A 9 -6.09 -9.99 13.83
CA SER A 9 -7.14 -9.24 13.17
C SER A 9 -6.77 -9.03 11.71
N ILE A 10 -7.52 -9.69 10.82
CA ILE A 10 -7.30 -9.60 9.37
C ILE A 10 -8.50 -8.91 8.74
N LEU A 11 -8.24 -7.91 7.91
CA LEU A 11 -9.24 -7.31 7.03
C LEU A 11 -8.93 -7.76 5.60
N VAL A 12 -9.83 -8.52 5.00
CA VAL A 12 -9.73 -8.94 3.59
C VAL A 12 -10.80 -8.24 2.78
N MET A 13 -10.41 -7.69 1.64
CA MET A 13 -11.29 -6.96 0.73
C MET A 13 -11.23 -7.59 -0.65
N ALA A 14 -12.40 -7.87 -1.25
CA ALA A 14 -12.56 -8.59 -2.53
C ALA A 14 -11.89 -9.97 -2.49
N GLU A 15 -12.33 -10.81 -1.55
CA GLU A 15 -11.74 -12.13 -1.27
C GLU A 15 -12.03 -13.16 -2.37
N ASN A 16 -13.11 -13.01 -3.11
CA ASN A 16 -13.53 -13.96 -4.14
C ASN A 16 -13.61 -13.29 -5.51
N ALA A 17 -13.43 -14.08 -6.57
CA ALA A 17 -13.62 -13.64 -7.94
C ALA A 17 -15.01 -13.06 -8.17
N GLY A 18 -15.10 -11.99 -8.95
CA GLY A 18 -16.34 -11.25 -9.21
C GLY A 18 -16.81 -10.41 -8.02
N SER A 19 -16.07 -10.37 -6.90
CA SER A 19 -16.39 -9.50 -5.78
C SER A 19 -15.72 -8.13 -5.93
N SER A 20 -16.24 -7.12 -5.23
CA SER A 20 -15.59 -5.83 -5.10
C SER A 20 -15.72 -5.32 -3.67
N GLY A 21 -14.74 -4.57 -3.21
CA GLY A 21 -14.72 -4.06 -1.85
C GLY A 21 -14.31 -2.60 -1.76
N THR A 22 -14.98 -1.83 -0.90
CA THR A 22 -14.57 -0.46 -0.58
C THR A 22 -14.60 -0.26 0.93
N TYR A 23 -13.50 0.26 1.48
CA TYR A 23 -13.41 0.66 2.87
C TYR A 23 -13.09 2.15 2.96
N ASN A 24 -13.85 2.89 3.77
CA ASN A 24 -13.63 4.31 3.97
C ASN A 24 -13.28 4.57 5.45
N LEU A 25 -12.09 5.10 5.70
CA LEU A 25 -11.62 5.55 7.00
C LEU A 25 -11.47 7.07 6.96
N SER A 26 -12.42 7.80 7.55
CA SER A 26 -12.40 9.28 7.59
C SER A 26 -12.12 9.84 8.97
N GLY A 27 -12.17 9.02 10.01
CA GLY A 27 -11.88 9.35 11.40
C GLY A 27 -11.87 8.11 12.26
N GLY A 28 -11.51 8.25 13.54
CA GLY A 28 -11.34 7.12 14.45
C GLY A 28 -10.07 6.31 14.15
N THR A 29 -10.01 5.10 14.69
CA THR A 29 -8.82 4.25 14.57
C THR A 29 -9.19 2.86 14.07
N LEU A 30 -8.52 2.41 13.02
CA LEU A 30 -8.50 1.02 12.56
C LEU A 30 -7.20 0.38 13.04
N ASN A 31 -7.29 -0.69 13.83
CA ASN A 31 -6.16 -1.53 14.19
C ASN A 31 -6.33 -2.90 13.55
N ALA A 32 -5.35 -3.33 12.79
CA ALA A 32 -5.33 -4.65 12.15
C ALA A 32 -3.91 -5.22 12.15
N GLU A 33 -3.79 -6.53 12.27
CA GLU A 33 -2.52 -7.22 12.05
C GLU A 33 -2.20 -7.22 10.56
N THR A 34 -3.17 -7.60 9.74
CA THR A 34 -3.00 -7.68 8.30
C THR A 34 -4.20 -7.06 7.58
N VAL A 35 -3.93 -6.31 6.53
CA VAL A 35 -4.97 -5.78 5.62
C VAL A 35 -4.63 -6.19 4.18
N PHE A 36 -5.56 -6.89 3.55
CA PHE A 36 -5.52 -7.27 2.15
C PHE A 36 -6.51 -6.43 1.35
N VAL A 37 -6.01 -5.62 0.42
CA VAL A 37 -6.83 -4.79 -0.47
C VAL A 37 -6.73 -5.36 -1.88
N GLY A 38 -7.82 -5.93 -2.38
CA GLY A 38 -7.86 -6.65 -3.65
C GLY A 38 -7.16 -7.99 -3.56
N ASP A 39 -7.77 -8.94 -2.81
CA ASP A 39 -7.21 -10.27 -2.60
C ASP A 39 -7.36 -11.13 -3.87
N SER A 40 -8.55 -11.19 -4.45
CA SER A 40 -8.80 -11.94 -5.69
C SER A 40 -9.42 -11.08 -6.79
N ASP A 41 -9.91 -9.89 -6.46
CA ASP A 41 -10.55 -8.95 -7.40
C ASP A 41 -10.35 -7.51 -6.94
N GLN A 42 -11.15 -6.56 -7.42
CA GLN A 42 -10.94 -5.13 -7.22
C GLN A 42 -11.36 -4.65 -5.83
N ALA A 43 -10.46 -3.96 -5.12
CA ALA A 43 -10.79 -3.28 -3.88
C ALA A 43 -10.15 -1.90 -3.74
N PHE A 44 -10.85 -1.03 -3.00
CA PHE A 44 -10.43 0.33 -2.70
C PHE A 44 -10.43 0.60 -1.21
N PHE A 45 -9.31 1.07 -0.67
CA PHE A 45 -9.21 1.59 0.69
C PHE A 45 -9.01 3.11 0.61
N HIS A 46 -9.99 3.88 1.07
CA HIS A 46 -9.92 5.33 1.13
C HIS A 46 -9.65 5.78 2.56
N HIS A 47 -8.51 6.40 2.77
CA HIS A 47 -8.07 6.95 4.04
C HIS A 47 -8.01 8.48 3.95
N SER A 48 -8.81 9.16 4.74
CA SER A 48 -8.97 10.61 4.67
C SER A 48 -9.24 11.23 6.05
N GLY A 49 -9.38 12.55 6.11
CA GLY A 49 -9.70 13.25 7.35
C GLY A 49 -8.63 13.08 8.43
N THR A 50 -9.07 12.71 9.64
CA THR A 50 -8.19 12.50 10.81
C THR A 50 -8.07 11.03 11.22
N GLY A 51 -8.47 10.10 10.35
CA GLY A 51 -8.41 8.66 10.65
C GLY A 51 -6.98 8.19 10.94
N THR A 52 -6.86 7.20 11.81
CA THR A 52 -5.59 6.52 12.08
C THR A 52 -5.72 5.05 11.70
N HIS A 53 -4.80 4.55 10.88
CA HIS A 53 -4.72 3.14 10.50
C HIS A 53 -3.40 2.57 11.01
N ASN A 54 -3.49 1.63 11.96
CA ASN A 54 -2.35 0.89 12.46
C ASN A 54 -2.41 -0.53 11.92
N VAL A 55 -1.39 -0.95 11.19
CA VAL A 55 -1.33 -2.25 10.54
C VAL A 55 0.10 -2.79 10.50
N ASN A 56 0.30 -4.09 10.79
CA ASN A 56 1.63 -4.67 10.64
C ASN A 56 1.93 -4.99 9.18
N ASP A 57 1.00 -5.63 8.48
CA ASP A 57 1.16 -6.00 7.07
C ASP A 57 0.02 -5.45 6.21
N LEU A 58 0.33 -4.56 5.27
CA LEU A 58 -0.60 -4.04 4.27
C LEU A 58 -0.19 -4.54 2.89
N ALA A 59 -1.04 -5.32 2.24
CA ALA A 59 -0.79 -5.80 0.90
C ALA A 59 -1.89 -5.39 -0.07
N LEU A 60 -1.47 -4.86 -1.23
CA LEU A 60 -2.34 -4.41 -2.30
C LEU A 60 -2.14 -5.29 -3.54
N GLY A 61 -3.24 -5.77 -4.11
CA GLY A 61 -3.20 -6.63 -5.30
C GLY A 61 -2.53 -7.97 -5.01
N ILE A 62 -3.30 -8.91 -4.49
CA ILE A 62 -2.81 -10.22 -4.05
C ILE A 62 -3.22 -11.26 -5.09
N TYR A 63 -2.71 -12.46 -4.96
CA TYR A 63 -2.98 -13.58 -5.82
C TYR A 63 -3.53 -14.77 -5.01
N LYS A 64 -4.63 -15.31 -5.42
CA LYS A 64 -5.09 -16.64 -4.99
C LYS A 64 -4.96 -17.66 -6.11
N ASN A 65 -4.67 -18.88 -5.75
CA ASN A 65 -4.28 -20.07 -6.53
C ASN A 65 -5.17 -20.50 -7.74
N SER A 66 -5.76 -19.57 -8.50
CA SER A 66 -6.67 -19.90 -9.61
C SER A 66 -6.50 -19.07 -10.87
N GLY A 67 -5.36 -18.35 -11.00
CA GLY A 67 -5.14 -17.45 -12.15
C GLY A 67 -5.84 -16.09 -12.01
N GLU A 68 -6.40 -15.79 -10.86
CA GLU A 68 -7.04 -14.51 -10.54
C GLU A 68 -6.01 -13.56 -9.94
N HIS A 69 -5.91 -12.38 -10.50
CA HIS A 69 -5.00 -11.34 -10.02
C HIS A 69 -5.80 -10.24 -9.34
N GLY A 70 -5.69 -10.15 -8.01
CA GLY A 70 -6.32 -9.09 -7.25
C GLY A 70 -5.83 -7.70 -7.67
N GLN A 71 -6.73 -6.72 -7.58
CA GLN A 71 -6.45 -5.32 -7.90
C GLN A 71 -6.73 -4.47 -6.65
N GLY A 72 -5.69 -4.02 -5.99
CA GLY A 72 -5.79 -3.26 -4.75
C GLY A 72 -5.39 -1.80 -4.93
N THR A 73 -6.23 -0.87 -4.49
CA THR A 73 -5.91 0.55 -4.45
C THR A 73 -6.06 1.11 -3.05
N HIS A 74 -5.01 1.73 -2.52
CA HIS A 74 -5.05 2.51 -1.29
C HIS A 74 -4.86 3.99 -1.62
N ASN A 75 -5.82 4.83 -1.20
CA ASN A 75 -5.75 6.28 -1.37
C ASN A 75 -5.61 6.94 0.01
N LEU A 76 -4.43 7.45 0.33
CA LEU A 76 -4.15 8.23 1.53
C LEU A 76 -4.24 9.73 1.19
N ARG A 77 -5.31 10.37 1.65
CA ARG A 77 -5.61 11.79 1.42
C ARG A 77 -5.47 12.64 2.68
N GLY A 78 -5.35 12.02 3.85
CA GLY A 78 -5.21 12.66 5.16
C GLY A 78 -5.19 11.62 6.26
N GLY A 79 -4.98 12.06 7.51
CA GLY A 79 -4.82 11.16 8.65
C GLY A 79 -3.44 10.52 8.71
N THR A 80 -3.31 9.43 9.46
CA THR A 80 -2.04 8.76 9.71
C THR A 80 -2.14 7.27 9.43
N LEU A 81 -1.27 6.77 8.57
CA LEU A 81 -1.01 5.35 8.38
C LEU A 81 0.29 4.98 9.08
N ASN A 82 0.20 4.11 10.10
CA ASN A 82 1.34 3.48 10.74
C ASN A 82 1.39 2.02 10.28
N SER A 83 2.44 1.64 9.56
CA SER A 83 2.58 0.30 9.01
C SER A 83 3.90 -0.35 9.36
N GLY A 84 3.91 -1.66 9.51
CA GLY A 84 5.11 -2.48 9.49
C GLY A 84 5.58 -2.66 8.04
N TYR A 85 5.16 -3.71 7.38
CA TYR A 85 5.46 -3.93 5.97
C TYR A 85 4.33 -3.47 5.05
N VAL A 86 4.69 -2.92 3.90
CA VAL A 86 3.74 -2.61 2.83
C VAL A 86 4.19 -3.26 1.54
N THR A 87 3.27 -3.95 0.87
CA THR A 87 3.51 -4.52 -0.45
C THR A 87 2.50 -3.95 -1.44
N VAL A 88 2.98 -3.27 -2.46
CA VAL A 88 2.18 -2.65 -3.53
C VAL A 88 2.34 -3.48 -4.80
N GLY A 89 1.35 -4.28 -5.14
CA GLY A 89 1.45 -5.33 -6.15
C GLY A 89 2.20 -6.55 -5.60
N ASN A 90 1.54 -7.33 -4.74
CA ASN A 90 2.18 -8.49 -4.12
C ASN A 90 2.33 -9.63 -5.13
N ALA A 91 1.26 -9.98 -5.82
CA ALA A 91 1.24 -10.94 -6.92
C ALA A 91 0.24 -10.53 -8.01
N GLY A 92 -0.60 -9.55 -7.72
CA GLY A 92 -1.55 -8.91 -8.63
C GLY A 92 -1.12 -7.48 -8.96
N THR A 93 -2.12 -6.59 -9.09
CA THR A 93 -1.89 -5.16 -9.37
C THR A 93 -2.19 -4.32 -8.13
N GLY A 94 -1.20 -3.59 -7.66
CA GLY A 94 -1.32 -2.70 -6.50
C GLY A 94 -1.09 -1.24 -6.87
N THR A 95 -1.89 -0.34 -6.31
CA THR A 95 -1.69 1.10 -6.44
C THR A 95 -1.79 1.76 -5.07
N PHE A 96 -0.78 2.50 -4.67
CA PHE A 96 -0.80 3.34 -3.49
C PHE A 96 -0.68 4.81 -3.89
N ASN A 97 -1.73 5.59 -3.68
CA ASN A 97 -1.75 7.02 -3.93
C ASN A 97 -1.68 7.77 -2.60
N GLN A 98 -0.57 8.42 -2.32
CA GLN A 98 -0.42 9.33 -1.20
C GLN A 98 -0.53 10.78 -1.71
N ILE A 99 -1.69 11.38 -1.48
CA ILE A 99 -2.02 12.74 -1.90
C ILE A 99 -1.86 13.71 -0.72
N GLY A 100 -1.89 13.17 0.50
CA GLY A 100 -1.72 13.90 1.76
C GLY A 100 -1.62 12.91 2.93
N GLY A 101 -1.64 13.42 4.16
CA GLY A 101 -1.49 12.61 5.37
C GLY A 101 -0.07 12.10 5.61
N ASP A 102 0.11 11.38 6.70
CA ASP A 102 1.39 10.85 7.13
C ASP A 102 1.41 9.33 7.00
N HIS A 103 2.39 8.80 6.28
CA HIS A 103 2.68 7.37 6.22
C HIS A 103 3.99 7.08 6.95
N ASN A 104 3.90 6.47 8.12
CA ASN A 104 5.02 6.01 8.92
C ASN A 104 5.17 4.50 8.74
N ASN A 105 6.18 4.09 8.00
CA ASN A 105 6.47 2.70 7.71
C ASN A 105 7.77 2.26 8.39
N SER A 106 7.70 1.24 9.25
CA SER A 106 8.83 0.77 10.04
C SER A 106 9.58 -0.42 9.45
N GLY A 107 8.95 -1.21 8.59
CA GLY A 107 9.51 -2.46 8.07
C GLY A 107 10.00 -2.37 6.62
N GLY A 108 9.54 -1.38 5.86
CA GLY A 108 9.86 -1.19 4.44
C GLY A 108 8.67 -1.34 3.52
N ILE A 109 8.81 -0.79 2.33
CA ILE A 109 7.81 -0.83 1.26
C ILE A 109 8.38 -1.62 0.08
N VAL A 110 7.65 -2.60 -0.41
CA VAL A 110 8.00 -3.36 -1.61
C VAL A 110 7.00 -3.03 -2.71
N ILE A 111 7.49 -2.56 -3.83
CA ILE A 111 6.68 -2.23 -5.01
C ILE A 111 6.94 -3.29 -6.08
N ALA A 112 5.91 -4.01 -6.51
CA ALA A 112 5.94 -5.20 -7.38
C ALA A 112 6.86 -6.29 -6.80
N ASN A 113 6.27 -7.14 -5.93
CA ASN A 113 7.05 -8.07 -5.11
C ASN A 113 7.55 -9.29 -5.88
N ILE A 114 6.70 -9.90 -6.70
CA ILE A 114 7.05 -11.13 -7.44
C ILE A 114 6.84 -10.97 -8.94
N GLY A 115 7.43 -11.88 -9.73
CA GLY A 115 7.30 -11.87 -11.18
C GLY A 115 5.83 -11.91 -11.64
N GLY A 116 5.49 -11.05 -12.60
CA GLY A 116 4.13 -10.88 -13.12
C GLY A 116 3.24 -9.93 -12.29
N SER A 117 3.70 -9.45 -11.12
CA SER A 117 2.97 -8.40 -10.40
C SER A 117 3.23 -7.01 -10.99
N SER A 118 2.29 -6.10 -10.76
CA SER A 118 2.46 -4.67 -11.08
C SER A 118 2.19 -3.83 -9.84
N GLY A 119 3.09 -2.91 -9.53
CA GLY A 119 2.99 -2.04 -8.38
C GLY A 119 3.29 -0.59 -8.71
N THR A 120 2.45 0.34 -8.24
CA THR A 120 2.72 1.77 -8.35
C THR A 120 2.54 2.45 -7.00
N TYR A 121 3.58 3.12 -6.52
CA TYR A 121 3.50 4.04 -5.40
C TYR A 121 3.62 5.47 -5.92
N ASN A 122 2.58 6.27 -5.71
CA ASN A 122 2.49 7.63 -6.19
C ASN A 122 2.45 8.60 -5.00
N LEU A 123 3.57 9.28 -4.73
CA LEU A 123 3.68 10.28 -3.67
C LEU A 123 3.52 11.68 -4.27
N GLN A 124 2.38 12.29 -3.99
CA GLN A 124 2.00 13.62 -4.48
C GLN A 124 1.96 14.67 -3.35
N GLY A 125 1.88 14.23 -2.08
CA GLY A 125 1.82 15.12 -0.94
C GLY A 125 1.84 14.36 0.38
N GLY A 126 1.88 15.12 1.50
CA GLY A 126 2.02 14.56 2.83
C GLY A 126 3.45 14.14 3.16
N VAL A 127 3.62 13.26 4.13
CA VAL A 127 4.94 12.79 4.60
C VAL A 127 5.01 11.27 4.44
N LEU A 128 6.03 10.78 3.75
CA LEU A 128 6.40 9.38 3.73
C LEU A 128 7.71 9.17 4.47
N ASN A 129 7.62 8.51 5.63
CA ASN A 129 8.77 8.04 6.40
C ASN A 129 8.86 6.52 6.23
N SER A 130 9.90 6.00 5.61
CA SER A 130 10.13 4.57 5.48
C SER A 130 11.59 4.22 5.69
N THR A 131 11.86 3.03 6.15
CA THR A 131 13.23 2.54 6.25
C THR A 131 13.84 2.33 4.87
N THR A 132 13.16 1.60 4.01
CA THR A 132 13.59 1.33 2.63
C THR A 132 12.39 1.12 1.73
N ILE A 133 12.47 1.64 0.51
CA ILE A 133 11.54 1.36 -0.58
C ILE A 133 12.26 0.52 -1.63
N TYR A 134 11.78 -0.70 -1.83
CA TYR A 134 12.27 -1.62 -2.86
C TYR A 134 11.40 -1.49 -4.10
N VAL A 135 11.92 -0.98 -5.20
CA VAL A 135 11.21 -0.92 -6.48
C VAL A 135 11.62 -2.11 -7.32
N ASN A 136 10.66 -2.92 -7.75
CA ASN A 136 10.83 -4.26 -8.33
C ASN A 136 11.32 -5.33 -7.34
N GLY A 137 10.76 -5.31 -6.14
CA GLY A 137 10.92 -6.37 -5.16
C GLY A 137 12.36 -6.69 -4.75
N ARG A 138 12.50 -7.75 -3.98
CA ARG A 138 13.80 -8.27 -3.53
C ARG A 138 14.36 -9.38 -4.44
N GLY A 139 13.68 -9.74 -5.53
CA GLY A 139 14.02 -10.91 -6.35
C GLY A 139 13.68 -10.77 -7.83
N THR A 140 12.90 -11.71 -8.34
CA THR A 140 12.47 -11.79 -9.74
C THR A 140 11.32 -10.82 -10.07
N GLY A 141 11.45 -9.57 -9.68
CA GLY A 141 10.44 -8.55 -9.65
C GLY A 141 9.45 -8.50 -10.82
N GLY A 142 8.32 -7.93 -10.51
CA GLY A 142 7.31 -7.52 -11.48
C GLY A 142 7.62 -6.13 -12.07
N ASP A 143 6.58 -5.39 -12.44
CA ASP A 143 6.70 -4.03 -12.95
C ASP A 143 6.44 -3.01 -11.82
N GLY A 144 7.51 -2.56 -11.17
CA GLY A 144 7.46 -1.61 -10.05
C GLY A 144 7.73 -0.18 -10.49
N THR A 145 6.88 0.74 -10.03
CA THR A 145 6.98 2.17 -10.32
C THR A 145 6.85 2.99 -9.04
N LEU A 146 7.82 3.87 -8.78
CA LEU A 146 7.74 4.91 -7.76
C LEU A 146 7.68 6.28 -8.45
N LEU A 147 6.56 6.99 -8.28
CA LEU A 147 6.38 8.35 -8.77
C LEU A 147 6.41 9.31 -7.59
N TYR A 148 7.32 10.29 -7.61
CA TYR A 148 7.39 11.35 -6.63
C TYR A 148 7.19 12.69 -7.31
N SER A 149 6.09 13.36 -7.00
CA SER A 149 5.76 14.69 -7.53
C SER A 149 5.52 15.74 -6.45
N GLY A 150 5.53 15.37 -5.18
CA GLY A 150 5.37 16.30 -4.06
C GLY A 150 5.35 15.61 -2.71
N GLY A 151 5.32 16.40 -1.63
CA GLY A 151 5.40 15.92 -0.25
C GLY A 151 6.83 15.73 0.24
N ASP A 152 6.97 15.19 1.44
CA ASP A 152 8.26 14.89 2.07
C ASP A 152 8.54 13.39 1.99
N LEU A 153 9.63 13.03 1.32
CA LEU A 153 10.10 11.64 1.22
C LEU A 153 11.35 11.43 2.06
N LYS A 154 11.29 10.53 3.03
CA LYS A 154 12.39 10.11 3.89
C LYS A 154 12.50 8.59 3.85
N ALA A 155 13.33 8.07 2.95
CA ALA A 155 13.56 6.65 2.80
C ALA A 155 14.88 6.37 2.06
N ASN A 156 15.45 5.17 2.27
CA ASN A 156 16.39 4.60 1.33
C ASN A 156 15.63 4.02 0.15
N ILE A 157 16.10 4.21 -1.08
CA ILE A 157 15.47 3.63 -2.28
C ILE A 157 16.41 2.61 -2.89
N GLU A 158 15.99 1.36 -2.94
CA GLU A 158 16.63 0.30 -3.70
C GLU A 158 15.85 0.08 -5.01
N ASN A 159 16.39 0.60 -6.11
CA ASN A 159 15.70 0.61 -7.39
C ASN A 159 16.21 -0.45 -8.36
N ARG A 160 15.30 -1.30 -8.84
CA ARG A 160 15.48 -2.22 -9.97
C ARG A 160 14.36 -2.06 -11.01
N GLY A 161 13.46 -1.09 -10.81
CA GLY A 161 12.31 -0.77 -11.63
C GLY A 161 12.37 0.65 -12.18
N TYR A 162 11.22 1.33 -12.17
CA TYR A 162 11.11 2.71 -12.63
C TYR A 162 10.92 3.67 -11.44
N VAL A 163 11.74 4.72 -11.39
CA VAL A 163 11.61 5.80 -10.40
C VAL A 163 11.59 7.14 -11.13
N GLU A 164 10.54 7.91 -10.92
CA GLU A 164 10.40 9.26 -11.43
C GLU A 164 10.34 10.26 -10.28
N LEU A 165 11.21 11.26 -10.31
CA LEU A 165 11.29 12.34 -9.33
C LEU A 165 11.03 13.66 -10.07
N SER A 166 9.81 14.18 -10.00
CA SER A 166 9.39 15.39 -10.72
C SER A 166 8.93 16.55 -9.84
N GLY A 167 8.92 16.36 -8.51
CA GLY A 167 8.44 17.34 -7.54
C GLY A 167 9.39 18.53 -7.34
N ALA A 168 8.85 19.68 -6.94
CA ALA A 168 9.63 20.81 -6.46
C ALA A 168 10.33 20.41 -5.14
N GLY A 169 11.66 20.48 -5.11
CA GLY A 169 12.48 20.12 -3.94
C GLY A 169 13.36 18.88 -4.12
N VAL A 170 13.27 18.20 -5.24
CA VAL A 170 14.26 17.17 -5.63
C VAL A 170 15.58 17.87 -5.90
N ARG A 171 16.61 17.59 -5.09
CA ARG A 171 17.98 18.13 -5.21
C ARG A 171 18.97 17.00 -5.28
#